data_d97ce5caf9f5ad2daf09d013f88f9924
#
_entry.id   d97ce5caf9f5ad2daf09d013f88f9924
#
_cell.length_a   1.000
_cell.length_b   1.000
_cell.length_c   1.000
_cell.angle_alpha   90.00
_cell.angle_beta   90.00
_cell.angle_gamma   90.00
#
_symmetry.space_group_name_H-M   'P 1'
#
loop_
_entity.id
_entity.type
_entity.pdbx_description
1 polymer ?
#
loop_
_entity_poly.entity_id
_entity_poly.type
_entity_poly.pdbx_seq_one_letter_code
_entity_poly.pdbx_strand_id
1 'polypeptide(L)'
;MIDIILTVNKEKVYEEVAKTTSYTGAKMDDELAYDRIFTTDEDKSMLERFWCESKNTICNSLKKMLLDETEADSEYRLSLGLSNSFDEALKESMQRSLFSFFVMNVTAKWYTFTNKEEAAGYATEAATYMEDIMRKAFFKRKPMRPTYELSLIHI
;
A
#
# COMPACT_ATOMS: atom_id res chain seq x y z
N MET A 1 17.37 -15.79 -5.58
CA MET A 1 16.54 -14.73 -5.00
C MET A 1 16.06 -13.81 -6.10
N ILE A 2 14.78 -13.51 -6.11
CA ILE A 2 14.19 -12.58 -7.07
C ILE A 2 14.08 -11.21 -6.43
N ASP A 3 14.65 -10.19 -7.08
CA ASP A 3 14.57 -8.83 -6.59
C ASP A 3 13.47 -8.09 -7.35
N ILE A 4 12.55 -7.47 -6.60
CA ILE A 4 11.51 -6.64 -7.19
C ILE A 4 11.57 -5.24 -6.59
N ILE A 5 11.09 -4.25 -7.34
CA ILE A 5 10.98 -2.88 -6.89
C ILE A 5 9.50 -2.47 -6.98
N LEU A 6 8.96 -2.04 -5.85
CA LEU A 6 7.63 -1.47 -5.79
C LEU A 6 7.76 0.04 -5.63
N THR A 7 6.92 0.80 -6.32
CA THR A 7 6.98 2.26 -6.29
C THR A 7 5.62 2.86 -5.92
N VAL A 8 5.66 3.96 -5.19
CA VAL A 8 4.46 4.72 -4.81
C VAL A 8 4.75 6.20 -4.98
N ASN A 9 3.89 6.91 -5.70
CA ASN A 9 3.98 8.35 -5.84
C ASN A 9 3.26 9.02 -4.69
N LYS A 10 3.98 9.77 -3.88
CA LYS A 10 3.49 10.45 -2.69
C LYS A 10 2.38 11.46 -3.02
N GLU A 11 2.56 12.24 -4.09
CA GLU A 11 1.58 13.25 -4.48
C GLU A 11 0.26 12.61 -4.91
N LYS A 12 0.32 11.48 -5.61
CA LYS A 12 -0.89 10.73 -5.99
C LYS A 12 -1.61 10.16 -4.78
N VAL A 13 -0.87 9.71 -3.78
CA VAL A 13 -1.45 9.26 -2.50
C VAL A 13 -2.18 10.42 -1.85
N TYR A 14 -1.55 11.60 -1.78
CA TYR A 14 -2.17 12.78 -1.20
C TYR A 14 -3.42 13.21 -1.95
N GLU A 15 -3.40 13.15 -3.28
CA GLU A 15 -4.58 13.43 -4.10
C GLU A 15 -5.74 12.49 -3.78
N GLU A 16 -5.46 11.20 -3.67
CA GLU A 16 -6.50 10.21 -3.34
C GLU A 16 -7.01 10.36 -1.92
N VAL A 17 -6.15 10.69 -0.96
CA VAL A 17 -6.56 11.00 0.41
C VAL A 17 -7.47 12.22 0.41
N ALA A 18 -7.12 13.26 -0.33
CA ALA A 18 -7.94 14.46 -0.46
C ALA A 18 -9.31 14.14 -1.06
N LYS A 19 -9.37 13.36 -2.12
CA LYS A 19 -10.64 12.94 -2.73
C LYS A 19 -11.51 12.14 -1.76
N THR A 20 -10.91 11.20 -1.05
CA THR A 20 -11.62 10.35 -0.09
C THR A 20 -12.21 11.18 1.04
N THR A 21 -11.43 12.09 1.60
CA THR A 21 -11.87 12.94 2.71
C THR A 21 -12.86 14.03 2.25
N SER A 22 -12.72 14.53 1.02
CA SER A 22 -13.63 15.52 0.48
C SER A 22 -15.01 14.92 0.17
N TYR A 23 -15.07 13.66 -0.24
CA TYR A 23 -16.33 12.98 -0.42
C TYR A 23 -17.11 12.91 0.90
N THR A 24 -16.44 12.60 1.99
CA THR A 24 -17.05 12.63 3.33
C THR A 24 -17.46 14.06 3.71
N GLY A 25 -16.62 15.05 3.39
CA GLY A 25 -16.94 16.46 3.60
C GLY A 25 -18.13 16.95 2.79
N ALA A 26 -18.26 16.48 1.55
CA ALA A 26 -19.40 16.80 0.69
C ALA A 26 -20.72 16.27 1.27
N LYS A 27 -20.68 15.10 1.92
CA LYS A 27 -21.85 14.56 2.63
C LYS A 27 -22.27 15.42 3.81
N MET A 28 -21.39 16.27 4.30
CA MET A 28 -21.63 17.20 5.39
C MET A 28 -22.10 18.59 4.91
N ASP A 29 -22.51 18.69 3.66
CA ASP A 29 -23.01 19.93 3.00
C ASP A 29 -22.01 21.07 2.93
N ASP A 30 -20.72 20.78 2.87
CA ASP A 30 -19.69 21.80 2.69
C ASP A 30 -18.96 21.61 1.35
N GLU A 31 -19.37 22.40 0.33
CA GLU A 31 -18.77 22.36 -1.01
C GLU A 31 -17.28 22.76 -1.01
N LEU A 32 -16.84 23.48 0.02
CA LEU A 32 -15.46 23.96 0.15
C LEU A 32 -14.62 23.09 1.07
N ALA A 33 -15.18 22.01 1.62
CA ALA A 33 -14.44 21.09 2.51
C ALA A 33 -13.20 20.53 1.82
N TYR A 34 -13.29 20.25 0.53
CA TYR A 34 -12.18 19.76 -0.28
C TYR A 34 -10.98 20.71 -0.22
N ASP A 35 -11.22 22.00 -0.51
CA ASP A 35 -10.16 23.01 -0.53
C ASP A 35 -9.64 23.35 0.85
N ARG A 36 -10.42 23.08 1.90
CA ARG A 36 -10.03 23.37 3.29
C ARG A 36 -9.29 22.25 3.99
N ILE A 37 -9.43 21.01 3.52
CA ILE A 37 -8.92 19.86 4.25
C ILE A 37 -7.39 19.87 4.34
N PHE A 38 -6.70 20.33 3.31
CA PHE A 38 -5.24 20.32 3.27
C PHE A 38 -4.62 21.66 2.87
N THR A 39 -5.20 22.77 3.33
CA THR A 39 -4.74 24.11 2.92
C THR A 39 -3.72 24.74 3.86
N THR A 40 -3.66 24.29 5.11
CA THR A 40 -2.75 24.86 6.09
C THR A 40 -1.41 24.13 6.10
N ASP A 41 -0.36 24.82 6.54
CA ASP A 41 0.96 24.20 6.73
C ASP A 41 0.90 23.10 7.79
N GLU A 42 0.02 23.23 8.78
CA GLU A 42 -0.20 22.21 9.81
C GLU A 42 -0.79 20.94 9.22
N ASP A 43 -1.77 21.06 8.31
CA ASP A 43 -2.37 19.91 7.63
C ASP A 43 -1.33 19.17 6.80
N LYS A 44 -0.48 19.91 6.08
CA LYS A 44 0.60 19.33 5.27
C LYS A 44 1.62 18.63 6.14
N SER A 45 1.95 19.20 7.30
CA SER A 45 2.84 18.57 8.28
C SER A 45 2.26 17.27 8.80
N MET A 46 0.98 17.25 9.09
CA MET A 46 0.28 16.04 9.55
C MET A 46 0.28 14.95 8.47
N LEU A 47 0.00 15.31 7.23
CA LEU A 47 0.04 14.36 6.12
C LEU A 47 1.44 13.75 5.96
N GLU A 48 2.47 14.58 6.06
CA GLU A 48 3.85 14.14 5.97
C GLU A 48 4.20 13.18 7.10
N ARG A 49 3.74 13.47 8.30
CA ARG A 49 3.90 12.58 9.46
C ARG A 49 3.21 11.22 9.22
N PHE A 50 1.99 11.24 8.72
CA PHE A 50 1.22 10.02 8.45
C PHE A 50 1.85 9.20 7.32
N TRP A 51 2.39 9.88 6.33
CA TRP A 51 3.17 9.24 5.27
C TRP A 51 4.39 8.51 5.83
N CYS A 52 5.16 9.17 6.68
CA CYS A 52 6.33 8.57 7.33
C CYS A 52 5.95 7.38 8.21
N GLU A 53 4.87 7.49 8.97
CA GLU A 53 4.37 6.39 9.80
C GLU A 53 3.93 5.21 8.95
N SER A 54 3.32 5.47 7.81
CA SER A 54 2.91 4.42 6.86
C SER A 54 4.12 3.71 6.25
N LYS A 55 5.17 4.45 5.90
CA LYS A 55 6.44 3.86 5.44
C LYS A 55 7.03 2.95 6.50
N ASN A 56 7.05 3.37 7.74
CA ASN A 56 7.54 2.57 8.86
C ASN A 56 6.74 1.27 9.02
N THR A 57 5.44 1.35 8.90
CA THR A 57 4.57 0.18 8.99
C THR A 57 4.88 -0.83 7.89
N ILE A 58 5.05 -0.37 6.66
CA ILE A 58 5.38 -1.23 5.52
C ILE A 58 6.75 -1.89 5.73
N CYS A 59 7.74 -1.12 6.13
CA CYS A 59 9.09 -1.65 6.36
C CYS A 59 9.12 -2.68 7.48
N ASN A 60 8.38 -2.45 8.55
CA ASN A 60 8.28 -3.40 9.66
C ASN A 60 7.59 -4.70 9.22
N SER A 61 6.54 -4.60 8.43
CA SER A 61 5.81 -5.77 7.95
C SER A 61 6.60 -6.60 6.97
N LEU A 62 7.43 -5.97 6.15
CA LEU A 62 8.23 -6.62 5.11
C LEU A 62 9.71 -6.76 5.48
N LYS A 63 10.08 -6.55 6.73
CA LYS A 63 11.48 -6.49 7.17
C LYS A 63 12.32 -7.72 6.80
N LYS A 64 11.71 -8.89 6.72
CA LYS A 64 12.43 -10.14 6.39
C LYS A 64 12.88 -10.20 4.94
N MET A 65 12.23 -9.43 4.06
CA MET A 65 12.54 -9.43 2.63
C MET A 65 12.99 -8.05 2.13
N LEU A 66 13.02 -7.05 2.99
CA LEU A 66 13.41 -5.70 2.63
C LEU A 66 14.91 -5.62 2.36
N LEU A 67 15.27 -5.19 1.16
CA LEU A 67 16.66 -4.96 0.77
C LEU A 67 17.05 -3.51 0.93
N ASP A 68 16.18 -2.59 0.51
CA ASP A 68 16.44 -1.15 0.53
C ASP A 68 15.14 -0.37 0.38
N GLU A 69 15.16 0.88 0.86
CA GLU A 69 14.10 1.84 0.59
C GLU A 69 14.71 3.19 0.26
N THR A 70 14.16 3.88 -0.72
CA THR A 70 14.59 5.22 -1.11
C THR A 70 13.38 6.09 -1.39
N GLU A 71 13.55 7.39 -1.20
CA GLU A 71 12.53 8.38 -1.54
C GLU A 71 13.22 9.57 -2.19
N ALA A 72 12.82 9.87 -3.42
CA ALA A 72 13.36 11.01 -4.17
C ALA A 72 12.26 11.54 -5.10
N ASP A 73 12.13 12.85 -5.20
CA ASP A 73 11.18 13.51 -6.10
C ASP A 73 9.73 12.99 -5.94
N SER A 74 9.29 12.82 -4.69
CA SER A 74 7.96 12.32 -4.34
C SER A 74 7.70 10.88 -4.76
N GLU A 75 8.72 10.14 -5.18
CA GLU A 75 8.61 8.72 -5.47
C GLU A 75 9.26 7.89 -4.38
N TYR A 76 8.48 7.03 -3.75
CA TYR A 76 8.95 6.07 -2.77
C TYR A 76 9.22 4.74 -3.46
N ARG A 77 10.42 4.22 -3.31
CA ARG A 77 10.85 2.94 -3.88
C ARG A 77 11.19 1.95 -2.79
N LEU A 78 10.65 0.76 -2.92
CA LEU A 78 10.85 -0.33 -1.98
C LEU A 78 11.44 -1.51 -2.73
N SER A 79 12.66 -1.90 -2.37
CA SER A 79 13.34 -3.05 -2.98
C SER A 79 13.18 -4.26 -2.09
N LEU A 80 12.65 -5.33 -2.64
CA LEU A 80 12.39 -6.58 -1.92
C LEU A 80 13.14 -7.73 -2.55
N GLY A 81 13.72 -8.60 -1.70
CA GLY A 81 14.31 -9.86 -2.13
C GLY A 81 13.37 -11.01 -1.79
N LEU A 82 12.85 -11.67 -2.79
CA LEU A 82 11.85 -12.72 -2.65
C LEU A 82 12.40 -14.08 -3.06
N SER A 83 11.71 -15.14 -2.67
CA SER A 83 12.05 -16.50 -3.07
C SER A 83 12.11 -16.66 -4.58
N ASN A 84 12.99 -17.53 -5.07
CA ASN A 84 13.03 -17.88 -6.50
C ASN A 84 11.71 -18.46 -7.01
N SER A 85 10.86 -18.94 -6.10
CA SER A 85 9.54 -19.46 -6.42
C SER A 85 8.45 -18.39 -6.44
N PHE A 86 8.81 -17.13 -6.21
CA PHE A 86 7.86 -16.02 -6.28
C PHE A 86 7.25 -15.90 -7.69
N ASP A 87 5.96 -15.69 -7.74
CA ASP A 87 5.25 -15.48 -9.00
C ASP A 87 5.33 -14.00 -9.40
N GLU A 88 6.18 -13.70 -10.39
CA GLU A 88 6.40 -12.33 -10.85
C GLU A 88 5.14 -11.68 -11.45
N ALA A 89 4.15 -12.47 -11.85
CA ALA A 89 2.86 -11.93 -12.29
C ALA A 89 2.12 -11.19 -11.18
N LEU A 90 2.48 -11.42 -9.92
CA LEU A 90 1.86 -10.76 -8.77
C LEU A 90 2.42 -9.36 -8.50
N LYS A 91 3.53 -8.99 -9.12
CA LYS A 91 4.20 -7.70 -8.86
C LYS A 91 3.26 -6.51 -9.05
N GLU A 92 2.55 -6.45 -10.16
CA GLU A 92 1.62 -5.34 -10.45
C GLU A 92 0.49 -5.27 -9.41
N SER A 93 -0.04 -6.42 -9.01
CA SER A 93 -1.07 -6.49 -7.97
C SER A 93 -0.54 -6.02 -6.63
N MET A 94 0.69 -6.39 -6.28
CA MET A 94 1.34 -5.93 -5.05
C MET A 94 1.54 -4.42 -5.07
N GLN A 95 1.91 -3.86 -6.22
CA GLN A 95 2.10 -2.43 -6.37
C GLN A 95 0.79 -1.66 -6.18
N ARG A 96 -0.31 -2.17 -6.74
CA ARG A 96 -1.63 -1.57 -6.53
C ARG A 96 -2.05 -1.65 -5.06
N SER A 97 -1.83 -2.78 -4.42
CA SER A 97 -2.15 -2.96 -2.99
C SER A 97 -1.31 -2.04 -2.10
N LEU A 98 -0.05 -1.82 -2.47
CA LEU A 98 0.82 -0.91 -1.73
C LEU A 98 0.30 0.53 -1.82
N PHE A 99 -0.07 0.99 -3.00
CA PHE A 99 -0.68 2.30 -3.17
C PHE A 99 -1.95 2.43 -2.33
N SER A 100 -2.84 1.45 -2.42
CA SER A 100 -4.09 1.44 -1.65
C SER A 100 -3.85 1.40 -0.14
N PHE A 101 -2.83 0.68 0.30
CA PHE A 101 -2.44 0.67 1.71
C PHE A 101 -2.08 2.08 2.18
N PHE A 102 -1.23 2.79 1.43
CA PHE A 102 -0.84 4.15 1.80
C PHE A 102 -2.05 5.09 1.87
N VAL A 103 -2.93 5.03 0.88
CA VAL A 103 -4.14 5.87 0.86
C VAL A 103 -5.02 5.57 2.08
N MET A 104 -5.30 4.32 2.34
CA MET A 104 -6.19 3.94 3.45
C MET A 104 -5.56 4.23 4.81
N ASN A 105 -4.27 3.97 4.96
CA ASN A 105 -3.59 4.19 6.24
C ASN A 105 -3.46 5.68 6.57
N VAL A 106 -3.10 6.50 5.62
CA VAL A 106 -3.02 7.96 5.80
C VAL A 106 -4.42 8.51 6.10
N THR A 107 -5.43 8.07 5.38
CA THR A 107 -6.83 8.47 5.60
C THR A 107 -7.31 8.08 7.00
N ALA A 108 -7.01 6.86 7.44
CA ALA A 108 -7.37 6.39 8.78
C ALA A 108 -6.74 7.25 9.87
N LYS A 109 -5.47 7.58 9.71
CA LYS A 109 -4.75 8.42 10.68
C LYS A 109 -5.31 9.85 10.69
N TRP A 110 -5.65 10.37 9.53
CA TRP A 110 -6.31 11.68 9.42
C TRP A 110 -7.64 11.69 10.17
N TYR A 111 -8.48 10.68 9.94
CA TYR A 111 -9.78 10.58 10.60
C TYR A 111 -9.69 10.28 12.11
N THR A 112 -8.60 9.70 12.58
CA THR A 112 -8.38 9.53 14.02
C THR A 112 -8.43 10.87 14.75
N PHE A 113 -8.01 11.95 14.11
CA PHE A 113 -8.04 13.29 14.68
C PHE A 113 -9.31 14.07 14.33
N THR A 114 -9.90 13.82 13.16
CA THR A 114 -11.00 14.65 12.64
C THR A 114 -12.37 13.97 12.73
N ASN A 115 -12.42 12.64 12.59
CA ASN A 115 -13.68 11.89 12.63
C ASN A 115 -13.42 10.43 13.02
N LYS A 116 -13.40 10.16 14.30
CA LYS A 116 -13.06 8.83 14.83
C LYS A 116 -13.99 7.70 14.35
N GLU A 117 -15.23 8.01 14.03
CA GLU A 117 -16.19 7.01 13.55
C GLU A 117 -15.78 6.44 12.19
N GLU A 118 -15.25 7.28 11.32
CA GLU A 118 -14.77 6.87 9.99
C GLU A 118 -13.41 6.17 10.06
N ALA A 119 -12.59 6.51 11.04
CA ALA A 119 -11.20 6.03 11.13
C ALA A 119 -11.09 4.50 11.17
N ALA A 120 -11.97 3.84 11.93
CA ALA A 120 -11.90 2.39 12.14
C ALA A 120 -12.05 1.59 10.84
N GLY A 121 -12.97 2.01 9.96
CA GLY A 121 -13.19 1.35 8.67
C GLY A 121 -11.98 1.44 7.76
N TYR A 122 -11.38 2.62 7.67
CA TYR A 122 -10.17 2.82 6.86
C TYR A 122 -8.97 2.08 7.42
N ALA A 123 -8.83 2.04 8.74
CA ALA A 123 -7.75 1.27 9.38
C ALA A 123 -7.87 -0.22 9.08
N THR A 124 -9.08 -0.76 9.09
CA THR A 124 -9.34 -2.16 8.74
C THR A 124 -8.98 -2.44 7.29
N GLU A 125 -9.35 -1.55 6.37
CA GLU A 125 -8.99 -1.71 4.96
C GLU A 125 -7.48 -1.63 4.75
N ALA A 126 -6.80 -0.71 5.44
CA ALA A 126 -5.34 -0.61 5.37
C ALA A 126 -4.68 -1.92 5.80
N ALA A 127 -5.14 -2.51 6.90
CA ALA A 127 -4.64 -3.80 7.38
C ALA A 127 -4.88 -4.91 6.36
N THR A 128 -6.02 -4.91 5.69
CA THR A 128 -6.36 -5.88 4.64
C THR A 128 -5.40 -5.78 3.45
N TYR A 129 -5.09 -4.58 3.01
CA TYR A 129 -4.12 -4.38 1.93
C TYR A 129 -2.71 -4.81 2.34
N MET A 130 -2.32 -4.56 3.59
CA MET A 130 -1.03 -5.01 4.12
C MET A 130 -0.93 -6.53 4.12
N GLU A 131 -1.98 -7.21 4.59
CA GLU A 131 -2.04 -8.67 4.57
C GLU A 131 -1.95 -9.22 3.15
N ASP A 132 -2.62 -8.55 2.20
CA ASP A 132 -2.58 -8.93 0.79
C ASP A 132 -1.16 -8.86 0.22
N ILE A 133 -0.44 -7.79 0.52
CA ILE A 133 0.95 -7.63 0.09
C ILE A 133 1.82 -8.75 0.67
N MET A 134 1.70 -9.00 1.98
CA MET A 134 2.47 -10.03 2.66
C MET A 134 2.17 -11.42 2.09
N ARG A 135 0.90 -11.71 1.89
CA ARG A 135 0.47 -13.00 1.35
C ARG A 135 1.03 -13.23 -0.04
N LYS A 136 1.00 -12.23 -0.91
CA LYS A 136 1.57 -12.30 -2.25
C LYS A 136 3.10 -12.42 -2.23
N ALA A 137 3.76 -11.67 -1.34
CA ALA A 137 5.21 -11.72 -1.21
C ALA A 137 5.71 -13.10 -0.78
N PHE A 138 4.94 -13.79 0.06
CA PHE A 138 5.28 -15.13 0.52
C PHE A 138 4.68 -16.24 -0.35
N PHE A 139 3.84 -15.88 -1.32
CA PHE A 139 3.25 -16.89 -2.20
C PHE A 139 4.33 -17.53 -3.05
N LYS A 140 4.35 -18.86 -3.04
CA LYS A 140 5.28 -19.65 -3.84
C LYS A 140 4.52 -20.33 -4.96
N ARG A 141 5.02 -20.13 -6.18
CA ARG A 141 4.49 -20.80 -7.35
C ARG A 141 4.68 -22.30 -7.20
N LYS A 142 3.60 -23.07 -7.42
CA LYS A 142 3.70 -24.52 -7.40
C LYS A 142 4.61 -25.01 -8.53
N PRO A 143 5.57 -25.94 -8.25
CA PRO A 143 6.30 -26.57 -9.33
C PRO A 143 5.33 -27.26 -10.28
N MET A 144 5.46 -27.01 -11.57
CA MET A 144 4.67 -27.71 -12.55
C MET A 144 5.23 -29.12 -12.74
N ARG A 145 4.40 -30.13 -12.52
CA ARG A 145 4.78 -31.49 -12.86
C ARG A 145 4.75 -31.61 -14.39
N PRO A 146 5.83 -32.10 -15.01
CA PRO A 146 5.81 -32.33 -16.44
C PRO A 146 4.76 -33.41 -16.77
N THR A 147 3.75 -33.06 -17.53
CA THR A 147 2.66 -34.00 -17.86
C THR A 147 3.12 -35.18 -18.73
N TYR A 148 4.17 -34.97 -19.51
CA TYR A 148 4.72 -36.04 -20.35
C TYR A 148 5.37 -37.16 -19.50
N GLU A 149 5.92 -36.87 -18.34
CA GLU A 149 6.48 -37.88 -17.43
C GLU A 149 5.39 -38.82 -16.91
N LEU A 150 4.22 -38.25 -16.61
CA LEU A 150 3.09 -39.05 -16.16
C LEU A 150 2.63 -40.01 -17.28
N SER A 151 2.62 -39.52 -18.50
CA SER A 151 2.28 -40.35 -19.65
C SER A 151 3.27 -41.48 -19.86
N LEU A 152 4.56 -41.23 -19.70
CA LEU A 152 5.62 -42.23 -19.83
C LEU A 152 5.59 -43.28 -18.72
N ILE A 153 5.23 -42.86 -17.53
CA ILE A 153 5.16 -43.75 -16.37
C ILE A 153 4.00 -44.73 -16.48
N HIS A 154 2.93 -44.35 -17.17
CA HIS A 154 1.75 -45.18 -17.34
C HIS A 154 1.83 -46.13 -18.50
N ILE A 155 2.87 -46.06 -19.28
CA ILE A 155 3.15 -47.00 -20.36
C ILE A 155 3.97 -48.15 -19.85
#